data_4239faff1276ecf2382930ad4d76a60b
#
_entry.id   4239faff1276ecf2382930ad4d76a60b
#
_cell.length_a   1.000
_cell.length_b   1.000
_cell.length_c   1.000
_cell.angle_alpha   90.00
_cell.angle_beta   90.00
_cell.angle_gamma   90.00
#
_symmetry.space_group_name_H-M   'P 1'
#
loop_
_entity.id
_entity.type
_entity.pdbx_description
1 polymer ?
#
loop_
_entity_poly.entity_id
_entity_poly.type
_entity_poly.pdbx_seq_one_letter_code
_entity_poly.pdbx_strand_id
1 'polypeptide(L)'
;MKAMYYAEPGGTEVFHYDEVPDPVPGPGDVVVDVVATALNRLDVLQRNGWFQMPGFTYPHIAGMDLAGVVTEVGSEVTGVCVGDRVVVDPSLAGVADSSRLSGLGDLHGELGVIGATVDGGYAERCLVPASHAHQVPESVSLEHAATFPTCFLTASHALFK
;
A
#
# COMPACT_ATOMS: atom_id res chain seq x y z
N MET A 1 -15.41 -2.60 -3.61
CA MET A 1 -14.82 -1.25 -3.60
C MET A 1 -14.47 -0.78 -4.99
N LYS A 2 -14.34 0.52 -5.21
CA LYS A 2 -13.79 1.04 -6.45
C LYS A 2 -12.27 1.16 -6.37
N ALA A 3 -11.59 0.82 -7.47
CA ALA A 3 -10.15 0.97 -7.58
C ALA A 3 -9.73 1.42 -8.99
N MET A 4 -8.58 2.07 -9.06
CA MET A 4 -7.89 2.37 -10.31
C MET A 4 -6.79 1.33 -10.50
N TYR A 5 -6.97 0.44 -11.45
CA TYR A 5 -6.02 -0.64 -11.75
C TYR A 5 -5.63 -0.67 -13.23
N TYR A 6 -4.62 -1.43 -13.56
CA TYR A 6 -4.23 -1.73 -14.94
C TYR A 6 -3.86 -3.22 -15.08
N ALA A 7 -4.19 -3.79 -16.27
CA ALA A 7 -4.02 -5.23 -16.56
C ALA A 7 -2.91 -5.51 -17.58
N GLU A 8 -2.30 -4.46 -18.12
CA GLU A 8 -1.20 -4.54 -19.08
C GLU A 8 -0.35 -3.26 -18.98
N PRO A 9 0.92 -3.29 -19.46
CA PRO A 9 1.74 -2.09 -19.47
C PRO A 9 1.27 -1.08 -20.51
N GLY A 10 1.39 0.21 -20.19
CA GLY A 10 1.04 1.28 -21.14
C GLY A 10 1.06 2.67 -20.53
N GLY A 11 0.54 3.65 -21.28
CA GLY A 11 0.33 5.00 -20.79
C GLY A 11 -0.90 5.11 -19.88
N THR A 12 -1.47 6.29 -19.78
CA THR A 12 -2.66 6.50 -18.92
C THR A 12 -3.92 5.83 -19.46
N GLU A 13 -3.93 5.44 -20.71
CA GLU A 13 -5.03 4.74 -21.38
C GLU A 13 -5.29 3.32 -20.86
N VAL A 14 -4.31 2.70 -20.19
CA VAL A 14 -4.46 1.35 -19.62
C VAL A 14 -5.11 1.35 -18.25
N PHE A 15 -5.39 2.51 -17.65
CA PHE A 15 -6.10 2.58 -16.40
C PHE A 15 -7.59 2.27 -16.56
N HIS A 16 -8.08 1.41 -15.69
CA HIS A 16 -9.49 1.11 -15.47
C HIS A 16 -9.91 1.61 -14.10
N TYR A 17 -11.08 2.23 -14.00
CA TYR A 17 -11.67 2.63 -12.73
C TYR A 17 -13.01 1.89 -12.57
N ASP A 18 -12.99 0.77 -11.89
CA ASP A 18 -14.11 -0.14 -11.77
C ASP A 18 -14.22 -0.73 -10.36
N GLU A 19 -15.30 -1.49 -10.15
CA GLU A 19 -15.48 -2.27 -8.94
C GLU A 19 -14.57 -3.50 -8.92
N VAL A 20 -13.87 -3.67 -7.80
CA VAL A 20 -13.05 -4.84 -7.48
C VAL A 20 -13.49 -5.41 -6.13
N PRO A 21 -13.18 -6.66 -5.79
CA PRO A 21 -13.46 -7.21 -4.47
C PRO A 21 -12.88 -6.36 -3.35
N ASP A 22 -13.61 -6.26 -2.24
CA ASP A 22 -13.08 -5.62 -1.04
C ASP A 22 -11.93 -6.46 -0.45
N PRO A 23 -10.88 -5.84 0.09
CA PRO A 23 -9.82 -6.56 0.79
C PRO A 23 -10.39 -7.16 2.10
N VAL A 24 -9.90 -8.36 2.45
CA VAL A 24 -10.29 -9.04 3.69
C VAL A 24 -9.05 -9.16 4.58
N PRO A 25 -9.07 -8.61 5.81
CA PRO A 25 -7.91 -8.63 6.67
C PRO A 25 -7.62 -10.04 7.19
N GLY A 26 -6.36 -10.45 7.10
CA GLY A 26 -5.83 -11.59 7.83
C GLY A 26 -5.67 -11.28 9.32
N PRO A 27 -5.24 -12.26 10.14
CA PRO A 27 -5.13 -12.05 11.60
C PRO A 27 -4.27 -10.87 12.02
N GLY A 28 -3.19 -10.57 11.29
CA GLY A 28 -2.24 -9.49 11.60
C GLY A 28 -2.44 -8.21 10.78
N ASP A 29 -3.50 -8.12 9.97
CA ASP A 29 -3.72 -7.04 9.01
C ASP A 29 -4.81 -6.07 9.47
N VAL A 30 -4.81 -4.90 8.86
CA VAL A 30 -5.89 -3.91 8.95
C VAL A 30 -6.37 -3.53 7.55
N VAL A 31 -7.61 -3.10 7.43
CA VAL A 31 -8.13 -2.43 6.23
C VAL A 31 -8.20 -0.95 6.51
N VAL A 32 -7.64 -0.17 5.61
CA VAL A 32 -7.61 1.29 5.67
C VAL A 32 -8.52 1.84 4.58
N ASP A 33 -9.55 2.61 4.94
CA ASP A 33 -10.29 3.47 4.01
C ASP A 33 -9.36 4.62 3.61
N VAL A 34 -9.00 4.66 2.33
CA VAL A 34 -7.99 5.60 1.80
C VAL A 34 -8.62 6.98 1.66
N VAL A 35 -8.07 7.95 2.39
CA VAL A 35 -8.48 9.36 2.29
C VAL A 35 -7.61 10.11 1.28
N ALA A 36 -6.32 9.77 1.24
CA ALA A 36 -5.39 10.39 0.31
C ALA A 36 -4.29 9.40 -0.08
N THR A 37 -3.80 9.55 -1.31
CA THR A 37 -2.64 8.84 -1.84
C THR A 37 -1.71 9.82 -2.55
N ALA A 38 -0.41 9.55 -2.59
CA ALA A 38 0.55 10.35 -3.32
C ALA A 38 1.18 9.57 -4.47
N LEU A 39 1.54 10.31 -5.53
CA LEU A 39 2.12 9.76 -6.75
C LEU A 39 3.63 9.62 -6.59
N ASN A 40 4.15 8.46 -6.98
CA ASN A 40 5.57 8.18 -7.03
C ASN A 40 6.05 7.91 -8.46
N ARG A 41 7.33 8.17 -8.72
CA ARG A 41 7.92 7.85 -10.03
C ARG A 41 7.82 6.36 -10.36
N LEU A 42 7.90 5.50 -9.34
CA LEU A 42 7.81 4.06 -9.52
C LEU A 42 6.45 3.63 -10.08
N ASP A 43 5.35 4.25 -9.66
CA ASP A 43 4.00 3.99 -10.20
C ASP A 43 3.97 4.15 -11.73
N VAL A 44 4.64 5.22 -12.23
CA VAL A 44 4.72 5.50 -13.66
C VAL A 44 5.62 4.50 -14.40
N LEU A 45 6.79 4.19 -13.83
CA LEU A 45 7.75 3.24 -14.43
C LEU A 45 7.15 1.84 -14.53
N GLN A 46 6.45 1.44 -13.49
CA GLN A 46 5.84 0.11 -13.38
C GLN A 46 4.66 -0.04 -14.33
N ARG A 47 3.75 0.95 -14.36
CA ARG A 47 2.64 0.96 -15.31
C ARG A 47 3.12 0.93 -16.76
N ASN A 48 4.14 1.71 -17.11
CA ASN A 48 4.71 1.72 -18.47
C ASN A 48 5.47 0.42 -18.81
N GLY A 49 5.68 -0.48 -17.88
CA GLY A 49 6.45 -1.71 -18.08
C GLY A 49 7.97 -1.49 -18.19
N TRP A 50 8.45 -0.28 -17.82
CA TRP A 50 9.88 0.04 -17.90
C TRP A 50 10.67 -0.50 -16.72
N PHE A 51 10.00 -0.74 -15.61
CA PHE A 51 10.56 -1.36 -14.43
C PHE A 51 9.46 -2.11 -13.66
N GLN A 52 9.74 -3.34 -13.28
CA GLN A 52 8.85 -4.15 -12.46
C GLN A 52 9.67 -4.78 -11.34
N MET A 53 9.16 -4.72 -10.13
CA MET A 53 9.78 -5.39 -9.00
C MET A 53 9.54 -6.91 -9.07
N PRO A 54 10.45 -7.74 -8.55
CA PRO A 54 10.18 -9.16 -8.39
C PRO A 54 8.88 -9.38 -7.60
N GLY A 55 8.03 -10.30 -8.08
CA GLY A 55 6.73 -10.58 -7.49
C GLY A 55 5.57 -9.72 -8.02
N PHE A 56 5.83 -8.72 -8.85
CA PHE A 56 4.78 -7.96 -9.52
C PHE A 56 3.91 -8.83 -10.44
N THR A 57 2.61 -8.62 -10.40
CA THR A 57 1.62 -9.32 -11.25
C THR A 57 0.57 -8.35 -11.80
N TYR A 58 -0.06 -8.72 -12.91
CA TYR A 58 -1.27 -8.08 -13.43
C TYR A 58 -2.52 -8.91 -13.10
N PRO A 59 -3.73 -8.32 -12.92
CA PRO A 59 -3.97 -6.87 -12.82
C PRO A 59 -3.36 -6.30 -11.52
N HIS A 60 -3.09 -4.99 -11.48
CA HIS A 60 -2.42 -4.36 -10.36
C HIS A 60 -3.03 -3.00 -10.01
N ILE A 61 -3.22 -2.78 -8.71
CA ILE A 61 -3.60 -1.49 -8.14
C ILE A 61 -2.32 -0.83 -7.59
N ALA A 62 -1.88 0.26 -8.22
CA ALA A 62 -0.71 1.01 -7.77
C ALA A 62 -1.00 1.89 -6.54
N GLY A 63 -0.03 2.73 -6.16
CA GLY A 63 -0.15 3.69 -5.08
C GLY A 63 0.56 3.24 -3.82
N MET A 64 1.85 3.57 -3.71
CA MET A 64 2.67 3.19 -2.55
C MET A 64 2.37 4.05 -1.32
N ASP A 65 2.20 5.34 -1.51
CA ASP A 65 1.98 6.30 -0.44
C ASP A 65 0.50 6.52 -0.22
N LEU A 66 0.02 6.21 0.96
CA LEU A 66 -1.38 6.42 1.35
C LEU A 66 -1.53 6.78 2.82
N ALA A 67 -2.60 7.49 3.12
CA ALA A 67 -3.08 7.73 4.47
C ALA A 67 -4.61 7.65 4.50
N GLY A 68 -5.15 7.22 5.63
CA GLY A 68 -6.58 7.00 5.75
C GLY A 68 -7.02 6.69 7.16
N VAL A 69 -8.17 6.04 7.27
CA VAL A 69 -8.78 5.65 8.53
C VAL A 69 -8.95 4.13 8.56
N VAL A 70 -8.54 3.50 9.64
CA VAL A 70 -8.71 2.06 9.84
C VAL A 70 -10.18 1.73 10.00
N THR A 71 -10.69 0.79 9.20
CA THR A 71 -12.10 0.35 9.23
C THR A 71 -12.28 -1.08 9.68
N GLU A 72 -11.27 -1.93 9.48
CA GLU A 72 -11.30 -3.32 9.92
C GLU A 72 -9.93 -3.70 10.49
N VAL A 73 -9.94 -4.57 11.50
CA VAL A 73 -8.73 -5.09 12.13
C VAL A 73 -8.79 -6.62 12.26
N GLY A 74 -7.68 -7.27 12.01
CA GLY A 74 -7.53 -8.71 12.18
C GLY A 74 -7.52 -9.14 13.65
N SER A 75 -7.77 -10.41 13.89
CA SER A 75 -7.98 -10.95 15.25
C SER A 75 -6.74 -10.92 16.16
N GLU A 76 -5.53 -10.80 15.58
CA GLU A 76 -4.26 -10.75 16.34
C GLU A 76 -3.66 -9.34 16.38
N VAL A 77 -4.34 -8.35 15.80
CA VAL A 77 -3.88 -6.96 15.78
C VAL A 77 -3.92 -6.36 17.18
N THR A 78 -2.82 -5.72 17.55
CA THR A 78 -2.70 -4.95 18.79
C THR A 78 -2.09 -3.58 18.48
N GLY A 79 -2.52 -2.55 19.22
CA GLY A 79 -1.96 -1.20 19.11
C GLY A 79 -2.55 -0.34 17.97
N VAL A 80 -3.37 -0.91 17.10
CA VAL A 80 -4.14 -0.20 16.07
C VAL A 80 -5.61 -0.58 16.21
N CYS A 81 -6.50 0.40 16.15
CA CYS A 81 -7.94 0.24 16.35
C CYS A 81 -8.74 0.80 15.17
N VAL A 82 -9.96 0.31 15.00
CA VAL A 82 -10.94 0.92 14.08
C VAL A 82 -11.16 2.37 14.47
N GLY A 83 -11.11 3.27 13.49
CA GLY A 83 -11.20 4.71 13.65
C GLY A 83 -9.85 5.42 13.77
N ASP A 84 -8.74 4.71 13.93
CA ASP A 84 -7.41 5.32 13.95
C ASP A 84 -7.09 5.95 12.59
N ARG A 85 -6.56 7.16 12.64
CA ARG A 85 -6.00 7.87 11.49
C ARG A 85 -4.56 7.41 11.28
N VAL A 86 -4.26 6.85 10.12
CA VAL A 86 -2.96 6.23 9.85
C VAL A 86 -2.33 6.71 8.54
N VAL A 87 -1.00 6.69 8.52
CA VAL A 87 -0.17 6.73 7.32
C VAL A 87 0.54 5.39 7.21
N VAL A 88 0.75 4.91 6.00
CA VAL A 88 1.26 3.56 5.75
C VAL A 88 2.73 3.59 5.32
N ASP A 89 3.58 2.80 6.01
CA ASP A 89 4.90 2.45 5.50
C ASP A 89 4.73 1.41 4.39
N PRO A 90 5.05 1.73 3.12
CA PRO A 90 4.86 0.79 2.02
C PRO A 90 5.87 -0.35 1.99
N SER A 91 6.97 -0.27 2.75
CA SER A 91 8.06 -1.26 2.74
C SER A 91 7.70 -2.49 3.56
N LEU A 92 7.41 -3.61 2.92
CA LEU A 92 7.09 -4.88 3.57
C LEU A 92 8.33 -5.68 3.99
N ALA A 93 9.52 -5.08 3.96
CA ALA A 93 10.74 -5.70 4.44
C ALA A 93 10.65 -6.04 5.93
N GLY A 94 10.88 -7.31 6.28
CA GLY A 94 10.82 -7.78 7.67
C GLY A 94 9.44 -8.23 8.16
N VAL A 95 8.41 -8.20 7.32
CA VAL A 95 7.14 -8.88 7.61
C VAL A 95 7.38 -10.39 7.54
N ALA A 96 7.28 -11.08 8.67
CA ALA A 96 7.63 -12.50 8.79
C ALA A 96 6.77 -13.44 7.93
N ASP A 97 5.68 -12.96 7.37
CA ASP A 97 4.77 -13.72 6.54
C ASP A 97 4.03 -12.82 5.54
N SER A 98 4.77 -12.30 4.57
CA SER A 98 4.17 -11.55 3.45
C SER A 98 3.27 -12.42 2.55
N SER A 99 3.32 -13.76 2.70
CA SER A 99 2.43 -14.70 2.00
C SER A 99 0.96 -14.56 2.42
N ARG A 100 0.71 -13.91 3.55
CA ARG A 100 -0.66 -13.64 4.05
C ARG A 100 -1.35 -12.47 3.34
N LEU A 101 -0.59 -11.58 2.69
CA LEU A 101 -1.18 -10.56 1.85
C LEU A 101 -1.68 -11.20 0.56
N SER A 102 -2.92 -11.69 0.62
CA SER A 102 -3.77 -12.13 -0.49
C SER A 102 -3.04 -12.85 -1.64
N GLY A 103 -2.71 -14.12 -1.46
CA GLY A 103 -2.43 -15.03 -2.58
C GLY A 103 -1.11 -14.78 -3.31
N LEU A 104 -0.24 -13.93 -2.81
CA LEU A 104 1.13 -13.79 -3.28
C LEU A 104 1.98 -14.87 -2.62
N GLY A 105 2.00 -16.06 -3.24
CA GLY A 105 2.87 -17.14 -2.81
C GLY A 105 4.33 -16.70 -2.80
N ASP A 106 5.02 -17.06 -1.72
CA ASP A 106 6.47 -17.14 -1.62
C ASP A 106 7.32 -15.92 -2.02
N LEU A 107 6.94 -14.71 -1.58
CA LEU A 107 7.91 -13.62 -1.49
C LEU A 107 8.79 -13.81 -0.24
N HIS A 108 9.45 -14.98 -0.15
CA HIS A 108 10.38 -15.32 0.91
C HIS A 108 11.55 -14.34 0.92
N GLY A 109 11.54 -13.39 1.87
CA GLY A 109 12.69 -12.56 2.21
C GLY A 109 13.05 -11.46 1.22
N GLU A 110 12.26 -11.23 0.17
CA GLU A 110 12.51 -10.19 -0.80
C GLU A 110 11.54 -9.02 -0.61
N LEU A 111 12.01 -7.84 -0.97
CA LEU A 111 11.41 -6.52 -0.79
C LEU A 111 9.96 -6.43 -1.33
N GLY A 112 8.98 -6.86 -0.55
CA GLY A 112 7.58 -6.54 -0.82
C GLY A 112 7.34 -5.03 -0.65
N VAL A 113 6.52 -4.44 -1.51
CA VAL A 113 6.15 -3.02 -1.42
C VAL A 113 4.68 -2.88 -1.77
N ILE A 114 3.93 -2.27 -0.87
CA ILE A 114 2.52 -1.90 -1.11
C ILE A 114 2.46 -0.97 -2.33
N GLY A 115 1.53 -1.24 -3.24
CA GLY A 115 1.38 -0.50 -4.49
C GLY A 115 2.41 -0.83 -5.58
N ALA A 116 3.36 -1.75 -5.30
CA ALA A 116 4.36 -2.16 -6.28
C ALA A 116 4.48 -3.67 -6.47
N THR A 117 4.39 -4.47 -5.40
CA THR A 117 4.36 -5.94 -5.48
C THR A 117 3.04 -6.53 -5.00
N VAL A 118 2.31 -5.77 -4.19
CA VAL A 118 0.95 -6.04 -3.76
C VAL A 118 0.10 -4.82 -4.07
N ASP A 119 -1.23 -4.98 -4.09
CA ASP A 119 -2.16 -3.88 -4.35
C ASP A 119 -2.00 -2.73 -3.36
N GLY A 120 -2.17 -1.52 -3.85
CA GLY A 120 -1.88 -0.28 -3.14
C GLY A 120 -3.07 0.67 -3.00
N GLY A 121 -2.75 1.93 -2.79
CA GLY A 121 -3.69 2.98 -2.38
C GLY A 121 -4.49 3.66 -3.48
N TYR A 122 -4.36 3.27 -4.76
CA TYR A 122 -5.24 3.82 -5.80
C TYR A 122 -6.62 3.14 -5.79
N ALA A 123 -7.18 2.99 -4.60
CA ALA A 123 -8.45 2.34 -4.31
C ALA A 123 -9.16 3.03 -3.14
N GLU A 124 -10.44 2.75 -2.95
CA GLU A 124 -11.19 3.21 -1.77
C GLU A 124 -10.65 2.59 -0.47
N ARG A 125 -10.10 1.35 -0.56
CA ARG A 125 -9.57 0.60 0.60
C ARG A 125 -8.25 -0.06 0.24
N CYS A 126 -7.39 -0.19 1.25
CA CYS A 126 -6.11 -0.88 1.11
C CYS A 126 -5.90 -1.85 2.29
N LEU A 127 -5.42 -3.06 1.98
CA LEU A 127 -4.99 -4.04 2.98
C LEU A 127 -3.56 -3.73 3.40
N VAL A 128 -3.33 -3.63 4.71
CA VAL A 128 -2.05 -3.21 5.29
C VAL A 128 -1.72 -4.10 6.48
N PRO A 129 -0.49 -4.62 6.61
CA PRO A 129 -0.07 -5.21 7.88
C PRO A 129 -0.15 -4.18 9.00
N ALA A 130 -0.72 -4.52 10.14
CA ALA A 130 -0.93 -3.58 11.24
C ALA A 130 0.37 -2.90 11.71
N SER A 131 1.51 -3.61 11.61
CA SER A 131 2.84 -3.08 11.94
C SER A 131 3.31 -1.95 11.02
N HIS A 132 2.66 -1.75 9.86
CA HIS A 132 2.97 -0.73 8.86
C HIS A 132 1.97 0.43 8.87
N ALA A 133 0.94 0.36 9.71
CA ALA A 133 -0.03 1.42 9.91
C ALA A 133 0.39 2.29 11.09
N HIS A 134 0.88 3.50 10.81
CA HIS A 134 1.41 4.42 11.83
C HIS A 134 0.40 5.54 12.10
N GLN A 135 0.10 5.78 13.38
CA GLN A 135 -0.88 6.79 13.78
C GLN A 135 -0.45 8.19 13.37
N VAL A 136 -1.38 8.95 12.82
CA VAL A 136 -1.21 10.35 12.40
C VAL A 136 -1.82 11.27 13.47
N PRO A 137 -1.03 12.22 14.05
CA PRO A 137 -1.56 13.21 14.98
C PRO A 137 -2.71 14.03 14.38
N GLU A 138 -3.67 14.44 15.19
CA GLU A 138 -4.82 15.26 14.73
C GLU A 138 -4.39 16.58 14.08
N SER A 139 -3.25 17.12 14.48
CA SER A 139 -2.68 18.37 13.91
C SER A 139 -2.15 18.22 12.48
N VAL A 140 -2.00 16.99 11.97
CA VAL A 140 -1.54 16.71 10.60
C VAL A 140 -2.72 16.21 9.79
N SER A 141 -2.98 16.80 8.62
CA SER A 141 -4.01 16.30 7.72
C SER A 141 -3.56 14.99 7.06
N LEU A 142 -4.51 14.13 6.67
CA LEU A 142 -4.20 12.85 6.01
C LEU A 142 -3.61 13.08 4.61
N GLU A 143 -3.99 14.17 3.94
CA GLU A 143 -3.40 14.55 2.65
C GLU A 143 -1.89 14.88 2.81
N HIS A 144 -1.51 15.61 3.87
CA HIS A 144 -0.10 15.83 4.17
C HIS A 144 0.58 14.52 4.56
N ALA A 145 -0.01 13.73 5.43
CA ALA A 145 0.56 12.45 5.87
C ALA A 145 0.87 11.53 4.69
N ALA A 146 -0.03 11.43 3.70
CA ALA A 146 0.17 10.60 2.52
C ALA A 146 1.40 10.98 1.68
N THR A 147 1.93 12.19 1.81
CA THR A 147 3.13 12.63 1.04
C THR A 147 4.46 12.22 1.67
N PHE A 148 4.45 11.67 2.87
CA PHE A 148 5.68 11.42 3.64
C PHE A 148 6.37 10.09 3.32
N PRO A 149 5.68 8.92 3.20
CA PRO A 149 6.34 7.64 3.39
C PRO A 149 7.53 7.42 2.46
N THR A 150 7.33 7.27 1.18
CA THR A 150 8.41 6.95 0.23
C THR A 150 9.50 8.02 0.19
N CYS A 151 9.11 9.30 0.17
CA CYS A 151 10.07 10.39 0.08
C CYS A 151 10.97 10.47 1.31
N PHE A 152 10.39 10.40 2.51
CA PHE A 152 11.15 10.57 3.75
C PHE A 152 11.91 9.31 4.16
N LEU A 153 11.34 8.12 3.92
CA LEU A 153 12.06 6.85 4.13
C LEU A 153 13.29 6.78 3.23
N THR A 154 13.14 7.13 1.95
CA THR A 154 14.26 7.16 0.99
C THR A 154 15.32 8.18 1.40
N ALA A 155 14.92 9.41 1.75
CA ALA A 155 15.85 10.44 2.16
C ALA A 155 16.59 10.08 3.47
N SER A 156 15.86 9.54 4.45
CA SER A 156 16.44 9.09 5.72
C SER A 156 17.46 7.97 5.50
N HIS A 157 17.12 6.98 4.66
CA HIS A 157 18.04 5.89 4.34
C HIS A 157 19.31 6.41 3.64
N ALA A 158 19.16 7.32 2.67
CA ALA A 158 20.31 7.87 1.92
C ALA A 158 21.24 8.76 2.76
N LEU A 159 20.71 9.41 3.82
CA LEU A 159 21.47 10.34 4.64
C LEU A 159 22.12 9.69 5.87
N PHE A 160 21.53 8.62 6.39
CA PHE A 160 21.91 8.07 7.70
C PHE A 160 22.36 6.61 7.66
N LYS A 161 22.35 5.98 6.50
CA LYS A 161 22.85 4.61 6.27
C LYS A 161 23.74 4.53 5.04
#